data_8340757a03c58fb6e6f104000edbd562
#
_entry.id   8340757a03c58fb6e6f104000edbd562
#
_cell.length_a   1.000
_cell.length_b   1.000
_cell.length_c   1.000
_cell.angle_alpha   90.00
_cell.angle_beta   90.00
_cell.angle_gamma   90.00
#
_symmetry.space_group_name_H-M   'P 1'
#
loop_
_entity.id
_entity.type
_entity.pdbx_description
1 polymer ?
#
loop_
_entity_poly.entity_id
_entity_poly.type
_entity_poly.pdbx_seq_one_letter_code
_entity_poly.pdbx_strand_id
1 'polypeptide(L)'
;MLFGRQAQIRYTNGGFQFALENPDTTVTPFGGGGRIDGGDGAFPDVVARYNWNGDFGAMTVSALGRNLAYEGGGVDGEAFGWGVNWSGKINVGEGSDLRFSLTGGEGIGRYIGLNAVNGAVVTASGDLEAIPVYGGLVAWRQQLGQGRRASVGYSMLEADNDITLTGTG
;
A
#
# COMPACT_ATOMS: atom_id res chain seq x y z
N MET A 1 9.20 -0.47 -10.91
CA MET A 1 8.48 0.82 -10.94
C MET A 1 7.00 0.49 -11.01
N LEU A 2 6.26 0.84 -9.98
CA LEU A 2 4.82 0.59 -9.85
C LEU A 2 4.07 1.74 -10.50
N PHE A 3 3.34 1.49 -11.57
CA PHE A 3 2.49 2.48 -12.20
C PHE A 3 1.04 2.28 -11.78
N GLY A 4 0.63 2.89 -10.68
CA GLY A 4 -0.77 3.20 -10.45
C GLY A 4 -1.05 4.59 -11.02
N ARG A 5 -1.99 4.71 -11.93
CA ARG A 5 -2.49 6.02 -12.40
C ARG A 5 -3.85 6.24 -11.77
N GLN A 6 -3.93 7.24 -10.93
CA GLN A 6 -5.20 7.67 -10.33
C GLN A 6 -5.25 9.20 -10.31
N ALA A 7 -6.44 9.74 -10.39
CA ALA A 7 -6.65 11.17 -10.23
C ALA A 7 -6.33 11.54 -8.78
N GLN A 8 -5.57 12.60 -8.57
CA GLN A 8 -5.26 13.12 -7.24
C GLN A 8 -5.18 14.64 -7.23
N ILE A 9 -5.53 15.23 -6.10
CA ILE A 9 -5.25 16.62 -5.77
C ILE A 9 -4.23 16.61 -4.64
N ARG A 10 -3.09 17.28 -4.84
CA ARG A 10 -1.99 17.26 -3.85
C ARG A 10 -1.55 18.67 -3.48
N TYR A 11 -1.42 18.90 -2.18
CA TYR A 11 -0.78 20.08 -1.60
C TYR A 11 0.60 19.71 -1.08
N THR A 12 1.60 20.57 -1.31
CA THR A 12 2.99 20.37 -0.85
C THR A 12 3.51 21.65 -0.21
N ASN A 13 4.07 21.51 0.99
CA ASN A 13 4.75 22.59 1.70
C ASN A 13 5.99 22.03 2.43
N GLY A 14 7.19 22.41 1.97
CA GLY A 14 8.43 21.85 2.47
C GLY A 14 8.49 20.32 2.33
N GLY A 15 8.76 19.62 3.43
CA GLY A 15 8.77 18.16 3.47
C GLY A 15 7.37 17.54 3.55
N PHE A 16 6.34 18.32 3.88
CA PHE A 16 4.98 17.84 4.05
C PHE A 16 4.21 17.80 2.73
N GLN A 17 3.47 16.72 2.53
CA GLN A 17 2.54 16.53 1.42
C GLN A 17 1.22 15.97 1.94
N PHE A 18 0.13 16.48 1.41
CA PHE A 18 -1.22 15.99 1.64
C PHE A 18 -1.89 15.75 0.29
N ALA A 19 -2.55 14.62 0.11
CA ALA A 19 -3.25 14.31 -1.12
C ALA A 19 -4.65 13.74 -0.85
N LEU A 20 -5.57 14.06 -1.76
CA LEU A 20 -6.84 13.39 -1.93
C LEU A 20 -6.76 12.63 -3.25
N GLU A 21 -7.04 11.35 -3.19
CA GLU A 21 -6.89 10.43 -4.33
C GLU A 21 -8.24 9.79 -4.66
N ASN A 22 -8.43 9.47 -5.94
CA ASN A 22 -9.65 8.78 -6.36
C ASN A 22 -9.78 7.44 -5.64
N PRO A 23 -10.89 7.18 -4.92
CA PRO A 23 -11.11 5.90 -4.27
C PRO A 23 -11.34 4.82 -5.33
N ASP A 24 -10.99 3.58 -4.99
CA ASP A 24 -11.25 2.41 -5.84
C ASP A 24 -11.09 1.17 -4.95
N THR A 25 -12.12 0.39 -4.83
CA THR A 25 -12.18 -0.76 -3.94
C THR A 25 -12.11 -2.06 -4.75
N THR A 26 -11.23 -2.95 -4.35
CA THR A 26 -11.18 -4.31 -4.88
C THR A 26 -11.55 -5.31 -3.80
N VAL A 27 -12.42 -6.24 -4.12
CA VAL A 27 -13.08 -7.14 -3.15
C VAL A 27 -12.92 -8.59 -3.55
N THR A 28 -12.70 -9.45 -2.56
CA THR A 28 -12.83 -10.90 -2.68
C THR A 28 -14.26 -11.29 -2.31
N PRO A 29 -15.03 -11.98 -3.18
CA PRO A 29 -16.38 -12.42 -2.85
C PRO A 29 -16.35 -13.46 -1.73
N PHE A 30 -17.47 -13.58 -0.99
CA PHE A 30 -17.65 -14.69 -0.06
C PHE A 30 -17.56 -16.03 -0.80
N GLY A 31 -16.87 -16.99 -0.21
CA GLY A 31 -16.62 -18.30 -0.83
C GLY A 31 -15.45 -18.31 -1.82
N GLY A 32 -14.72 -17.22 -1.95
CA GLY A 32 -13.61 -17.09 -2.89
C GLY A 32 -14.06 -16.80 -4.32
N GLY A 33 -13.10 -16.71 -5.24
CA GLY A 33 -13.36 -16.45 -6.66
C GLY A 33 -12.53 -15.31 -7.23
N GLY A 34 -12.93 -14.84 -8.41
CA GLY A 34 -12.26 -13.72 -9.07
C GLY A 34 -12.46 -12.40 -8.31
N ARG A 35 -11.47 -11.52 -8.42
CA ARG A 35 -11.55 -10.15 -7.93
C ARG A 35 -12.79 -9.45 -8.48
N ILE A 36 -13.47 -8.73 -7.62
CA ILE A 36 -14.56 -7.83 -7.99
C ILE A 36 -14.05 -6.40 -7.82
N ASP A 37 -14.27 -5.55 -8.83
CA ASP A 37 -14.10 -4.11 -8.70
C ASP A 37 -15.35 -3.55 -8.03
N GLY A 38 -15.18 -3.07 -6.80
CA GLY A 38 -16.26 -2.54 -5.97
C GLY A 38 -16.72 -1.14 -6.38
N GLY A 39 -15.97 -0.53 -7.30
CA GLY A 39 -16.23 0.83 -7.76
C GLY A 39 -15.62 1.90 -6.86
N ASP A 40 -16.00 3.14 -7.14
CA ASP A 40 -15.52 4.31 -6.41
C ASP A 40 -16.27 4.47 -5.09
N GLY A 41 -15.56 4.53 -3.98
CA GLY A 41 -16.13 4.86 -2.67
C GLY A 41 -16.69 6.29 -2.63
N ALA A 42 -17.56 6.58 -1.66
CA ALA A 42 -18.18 7.89 -1.50
C ALA A 42 -17.18 9.01 -1.13
N PHE A 43 -16.04 8.66 -0.57
CA PHE A 43 -15.02 9.62 -0.10
C PHE A 43 -13.65 9.32 -0.73
N PRO A 44 -12.85 10.36 -1.05
CA PRO A 44 -11.51 10.18 -1.57
C PRO A 44 -10.60 9.51 -0.53
N ASP A 45 -9.62 8.74 -1.01
CA ASP A 45 -8.51 8.26 -0.19
C ASP A 45 -7.67 9.46 0.27
N VAL A 46 -7.35 9.52 1.55
CA VAL A 46 -6.61 10.63 2.17
C VAL A 46 -5.19 10.17 2.49
N VAL A 47 -4.21 10.87 1.94
CA VAL A 47 -2.79 10.54 2.15
C VAL A 47 -2.06 11.74 2.75
N ALA A 48 -1.34 11.49 3.85
CA ALA A 48 -0.40 12.44 4.42
C ALA A 48 1.01 11.84 4.35
N ARG A 49 2.00 12.68 4.00
CA ARG A 49 3.39 12.25 3.84
C ARG A 49 4.33 13.32 4.34
N TYR A 50 5.42 12.89 4.97
CA TYR A 50 6.52 13.77 5.34
C TYR A 50 7.87 13.22 4.86
N ASN A 51 8.70 14.09 4.28
CA ASN A 51 10.00 13.75 3.73
C ASN A 51 11.10 14.49 4.50
N TRP A 52 12.13 13.75 4.90
CA TRP A 52 13.38 14.29 5.48
C TRP A 52 14.53 14.04 4.51
N ASN A 53 15.35 15.04 4.33
CA ASN A 53 16.58 14.94 3.56
C ASN A 53 17.72 15.54 4.37
N GLY A 54 18.88 14.93 4.30
CA GLY A 54 20.10 15.38 4.97
C GLY A 54 21.31 14.58 4.52
N ASP A 55 22.43 14.80 5.18
CA ASP A 55 23.70 14.12 4.87
C ASP A 55 23.59 12.61 5.06
N PHE A 56 22.75 12.17 5.98
CA PHE A 56 22.45 10.75 6.19
C PHE A 56 21.76 10.09 4.99
N GLY A 57 21.10 10.87 4.12
CA GLY A 57 20.29 10.39 3.00
C GLY A 57 18.89 11.00 2.96
N ALA A 58 17.88 10.19 2.77
CA ALA A 58 16.49 10.61 2.67
C ALA A 58 15.56 9.60 3.35
N MET A 59 14.57 10.08 4.08
CA MET A 59 13.54 9.27 4.70
C MET A 59 12.15 9.83 4.42
N THR A 60 11.17 8.96 4.41
CA THR A 60 9.76 9.31 4.21
C THR A 60 8.92 8.49 5.16
N VAL A 61 7.95 9.14 5.80
CA VAL A 61 6.82 8.48 6.47
C VAL A 61 5.55 8.93 5.77
N SER A 62 4.64 8.00 5.51
CA SER A 62 3.31 8.31 4.99
C SER A 62 2.24 7.52 5.72
N ALA A 63 1.06 8.13 5.81
CA ALA A 63 -0.14 7.53 6.36
C ALA A 63 -1.28 7.67 5.34
N LEU A 64 -2.14 6.66 5.29
CA LEU A 64 -3.31 6.57 4.43
C LEU A 64 -4.53 6.28 5.28
N GLY A 65 -5.64 6.93 4.98
CA GLY A 65 -6.99 6.58 5.43
C GLY A 65 -7.93 6.51 4.23
N ARG A 66 -8.79 5.51 4.20
CA ARG A 66 -9.69 5.29 3.08
C ARG A 66 -11.01 4.64 3.51
N ASN A 67 -12.04 4.84 2.71
CA ASN A 67 -13.29 4.09 2.81
C ASN A 67 -13.33 3.04 1.68
N LEU A 68 -13.52 1.78 2.06
CA LEU A 68 -13.77 0.67 1.16
C LEU A 68 -15.29 0.51 1.06
N ALA A 69 -15.81 0.49 -0.15
CA ALA A 69 -17.24 0.31 -0.38
C ALA A 69 -17.48 -0.70 -1.49
N TYR A 70 -18.54 -1.48 -1.36
CA TYR A 70 -18.99 -2.40 -2.39
C TYR A 70 -20.51 -2.52 -2.34
N GLU A 71 -21.15 -2.28 -3.49
CA GLU A 71 -22.57 -2.49 -3.68
C GLU A 71 -22.76 -3.46 -4.87
N GLY A 72 -23.34 -4.63 -4.62
CA GLY A 72 -23.59 -5.61 -5.68
C GLY A 72 -23.93 -6.99 -5.14
N GLY A 73 -24.65 -7.78 -5.93
CA GLY A 73 -25.00 -9.17 -5.57
C GLY A 73 -25.84 -9.31 -4.30
N GLY A 74 -26.54 -8.25 -3.86
CA GLY A 74 -27.28 -8.22 -2.59
C GLY A 74 -26.42 -7.85 -1.38
N VAL A 75 -25.19 -7.43 -1.60
CA VAL A 75 -24.26 -6.89 -0.60
C VAL A 75 -24.22 -5.37 -0.75
N ASP A 76 -24.33 -4.66 0.34
CA ASP A 76 -24.13 -3.22 0.47
C ASP A 76 -23.30 -3.03 1.75
N GLY A 77 -22.00 -2.92 1.59
CA GLY A 77 -21.06 -2.94 2.70
C GLY A 77 -19.96 -1.89 2.58
N GLU A 78 -19.54 -1.38 3.73
CA GLU A 78 -18.43 -0.45 3.88
C GLU A 78 -17.44 -0.95 4.93
N ALA A 79 -16.15 -0.63 4.74
CA ALA A 79 -15.12 -0.87 5.72
C ALA A 79 -14.10 0.28 5.72
N PHE A 80 -13.55 0.59 6.90
CA PHE A 80 -12.46 1.56 6.99
C PHE A 80 -11.13 0.87 6.73
N GLY A 81 -10.34 1.43 5.81
CA GLY A 81 -8.96 1.01 5.56
C GLY A 81 -7.97 2.07 6.02
N TRP A 82 -6.82 1.61 6.50
CA TRP A 82 -5.73 2.49 6.92
C TRP A 82 -4.37 1.84 6.62
N GLY A 83 -3.36 2.67 6.46
CA GLY A 83 -2.00 2.17 6.26
C GLY A 83 -0.94 3.18 6.61
N VAL A 84 0.24 2.64 6.95
CA VAL A 84 1.44 3.43 7.18
C VAL A 84 2.59 2.85 6.36
N ASN A 85 3.45 3.74 5.87
CA ASN A 85 4.71 3.37 5.22
C ASN A 85 5.84 4.18 5.81
N TRP A 86 6.95 3.50 6.09
CA TRP A 86 8.23 4.12 6.39
C TRP A 86 9.27 3.62 5.41
N SER A 87 9.87 4.53 4.68
CA SER A 87 10.85 4.19 3.65
C SER A 87 12.01 5.17 3.64
N GLY A 88 13.12 4.74 3.09
CA GLY A 88 14.29 5.61 3.04
C GLY A 88 15.47 5.04 2.27
N LYS A 89 16.44 5.94 2.17
CA LYS A 89 17.78 5.66 1.68
C LYS A 89 18.78 6.23 2.70
N ILE A 90 19.62 5.40 3.25
CA ILE A 90 20.69 5.79 4.17
C ILE A 90 22.02 5.69 3.44
N ASN A 91 22.78 6.76 3.41
CA ASN A 91 24.14 6.75 2.85
C ASN A 91 25.08 6.02 3.82
N VAL A 92 25.84 5.05 3.33
CA VAL A 92 26.76 4.23 4.14
C VAL A 92 28.15 4.30 3.52
N GLY A 93 28.95 5.23 4.02
CA GLY A 93 30.29 5.49 3.48
C GLY A 93 30.28 6.00 2.03
N GLU A 94 31.41 5.90 1.36
CA GLU A 94 31.57 6.37 0.00
C GLU A 94 30.97 5.36 -1.02
N GLY A 95 29.98 5.83 -1.80
CA GLY A 95 29.41 5.07 -2.90
C GLY A 95 28.49 3.92 -2.53
N SER A 96 28.10 3.80 -1.24
CA SER A 96 27.15 2.77 -0.79
C SER A 96 25.91 3.40 -0.21
N ASP A 97 24.76 2.75 -0.38
CA ASP A 97 23.54 3.09 0.31
C ASP A 97 22.69 1.86 0.68
N LEU A 98 22.01 1.97 1.80
CA LEU A 98 20.96 1.06 2.22
C LEU A 98 19.61 1.68 1.91
N ARG A 99 18.73 0.93 1.27
CA ARG A 99 17.35 1.32 0.97
C ARG A 99 16.40 0.39 1.66
N PHE A 100 15.32 0.94 2.19
CA PHE A 100 14.28 0.15 2.84
C PHE A 100 12.91 0.75 2.59
N SER A 101 11.90 -0.09 2.70
CA SER A 101 10.49 0.29 2.76
C SER A 101 9.76 -0.72 3.63
N LEU A 102 9.03 -0.25 4.62
CA LEU A 102 8.17 -1.04 5.49
C LEU A 102 6.76 -0.47 5.38
N THR A 103 5.79 -1.31 5.10
CA THR A 103 4.40 -0.92 4.92
C THR A 103 3.52 -1.88 5.69
N GLY A 104 2.50 -1.36 6.36
CA GLY A 104 1.50 -2.17 7.04
C GLY A 104 0.19 -1.41 7.17
N GLY A 105 -0.91 -2.16 7.23
CA GLY A 105 -2.25 -1.62 7.38
C GLY A 105 -3.32 -2.61 6.98
N GLU A 106 -4.54 -2.14 6.92
CA GLU A 106 -5.73 -2.90 6.53
C GLU A 106 -6.41 -2.21 5.35
N GLY A 107 -6.86 -3.01 4.38
CA GLY A 107 -7.54 -2.47 3.19
C GLY A 107 -6.63 -1.73 2.21
N ILE A 108 -5.31 -1.90 2.30
CA ILE A 108 -4.32 -1.17 1.50
C ILE A 108 -3.80 -1.94 0.28
N GLY A 109 -4.46 -3.04 -0.11
CA GLY A 109 -4.00 -3.90 -1.21
C GLY A 109 -3.65 -3.15 -2.49
N ARG A 110 -4.41 -2.10 -2.83
CA ARG A 110 -4.17 -1.20 -3.97
C ARG A 110 -2.82 -0.47 -3.88
N TYR A 111 -2.35 -0.16 -2.69
CA TYR A 111 -1.14 0.63 -2.42
C TYR A 111 0.11 -0.22 -2.23
N ILE A 112 -0.04 -1.54 -2.16
CA ILE A 112 1.06 -2.46 -1.91
C ILE A 112 1.06 -3.60 -2.96
N GLY A 113 2.24 -4.06 -3.36
CA GLY A 113 2.39 -5.27 -4.18
C GLY A 113 1.70 -5.22 -5.56
N LEU A 114 1.56 -4.05 -6.20
CA LEU A 114 0.89 -3.89 -7.51
C LEU A 114 -0.61 -4.28 -7.47
N ASN A 115 -1.29 -4.05 -6.38
CA ASN A 115 -2.66 -4.51 -6.18
C ASN A 115 -2.79 -6.05 -6.30
N ALA A 116 -1.77 -6.78 -5.86
CA ALA A 116 -1.79 -8.23 -5.85
C ALA A 116 -2.78 -8.80 -4.82
N VAL A 117 -3.11 -8.01 -3.79
CA VAL A 117 -4.06 -8.33 -2.73
C VAL A 117 -5.27 -7.41 -2.86
N ASN A 118 -6.48 -7.94 -2.64
CA ASN A 118 -7.69 -7.12 -2.59
C ASN A 118 -7.72 -6.24 -1.32
N GLY A 119 -8.51 -5.17 -1.35
CA GLY A 119 -8.69 -4.31 -0.20
C GLY A 119 -9.56 -4.92 0.88
N ALA A 120 -10.60 -5.66 0.48
CA ALA A 120 -11.56 -6.23 1.41
C ALA A 120 -12.04 -7.63 0.97
N VAL A 121 -12.67 -8.33 1.89
CA VAL A 121 -13.41 -9.57 1.64
C VAL A 121 -14.88 -9.39 2.07
N VAL A 122 -15.79 -10.01 1.34
CA VAL A 122 -17.20 -10.12 1.74
C VAL A 122 -17.36 -11.28 2.72
N THR A 123 -17.92 -10.99 3.89
CA THR A 123 -18.21 -12.00 4.91
C THR A 123 -19.48 -12.79 4.60
N ALA A 124 -19.73 -13.85 5.38
CA ALA A 124 -20.96 -14.65 5.26
C ALA A 124 -22.25 -13.85 5.56
N SER A 125 -22.16 -12.78 6.36
CA SER A 125 -23.26 -11.86 6.66
C SER A 125 -23.51 -10.82 5.57
N GLY A 126 -22.60 -10.71 4.60
CA GLY A 126 -22.66 -9.68 3.55
C GLY A 126 -21.95 -8.37 3.94
N ASP A 127 -21.23 -8.35 5.05
CA ASP A 127 -20.43 -7.18 5.45
C ASP A 127 -19.08 -7.17 4.72
N LEU A 128 -18.44 -6.02 4.65
CA LEU A 128 -17.06 -5.90 4.19
C LEU A 128 -16.09 -5.93 5.37
N GLU A 129 -15.00 -6.68 5.22
CA GLU A 129 -13.87 -6.69 6.14
C GLU A 129 -12.58 -6.35 5.41
N ALA A 130 -11.86 -5.36 5.93
CA ALA A 130 -10.59 -4.91 5.36
C ALA A 130 -9.50 -5.95 5.59
N ILE A 131 -8.73 -6.29 4.54
CA ILE A 131 -7.68 -7.30 4.62
C ILE A 131 -6.41 -6.70 5.19
N PRO A 132 -5.86 -7.24 6.31
CA PRO A 132 -4.55 -6.86 6.83
C PRO A 132 -3.44 -7.24 5.85
N VAL A 133 -2.52 -6.30 5.59
CA VAL A 133 -1.39 -6.51 4.67
C VAL A 133 -0.14 -5.88 5.23
N TYR A 134 0.96 -6.63 5.15
CA TYR A 134 2.29 -6.19 5.57
C TYR A 134 3.29 -6.45 4.45
N GLY A 135 4.19 -5.51 4.24
CA GLY A 135 5.24 -5.67 3.26
C GLY A 135 6.51 -4.96 3.64
N GLY A 136 7.62 -5.52 3.21
CA GLY A 136 8.92 -4.97 3.46
C GLY A 136 9.88 -5.16 2.29
N LEU A 137 10.79 -4.22 2.16
CA LEU A 137 11.91 -4.28 1.22
C LEU A 137 13.15 -3.75 1.91
N VAL A 138 14.27 -4.45 1.73
CA VAL A 138 15.61 -3.94 2.06
C VAL A 138 16.54 -4.21 0.89
N ALA A 139 17.37 -3.23 0.53
CA ALA A 139 18.33 -3.38 -0.55
C ALA A 139 19.62 -2.63 -0.23
N TRP A 140 20.73 -3.29 -0.45
CA TRP A 140 22.06 -2.70 -0.41
C TRP A 140 22.50 -2.35 -1.83
N ARG A 141 23.06 -1.17 -2.02
CA ARG A 141 23.69 -0.76 -3.27
C ARG A 141 25.12 -0.33 -3.02
N GLN A 142 26.02 -0.80 -3.87
CA GLN A 142 27.45 -0.54 -3.85
C GLN A 142 27.91 0.03 -5.19
N GLN A 143 28.64 1.14 -5.19
CA GLN A 143 29.40 1.64 -6.34
C GLN A 143 30.69 0.84 -6.46
N LEU A 144 30.94 0.27 -7.64
CA LEU A 144 32.13 -0.55 -7.94
C LEU A 144 33.21 0.21 -8.73
N GLY A 145 33.04 1.52 -8.90
CA GLY A 145 33.93 2.37 -9.72
C GLY A 145 33.64 2.27 -11.23
N GLN A 146 34.24 3.16 -12.01
CA GLN A 146 34.12 3.23 -13.48
C GLN A 146 32.66 3.17 -14.01
N GLY A 147 31.72 3.82 -13.31
CA GLY A 147 30.30 3.82 -13.70
C GLY A 147 29.54 2.51 -13.41
N ARG A 148 30.18 1.51 -12.80
CA ARG A 148 29.54 0.23 -12.42
C ARG A 148 29.00 0.26 -11.00
N ARG A 149 27.86 -0.38 -10.79
CA ARG A 149 27.24 -0.57 -9.48
C ARG A 149 26.65 -1.98 -9.36
N ALA A 150 26.60 -2.49 -8.15
CA ALA A 150 25.90 -3.71 -7.78
C ALA A 150 24.79 -3.38 -6.78
N SER A 151 23.73 -4.16 -6.79
CA SER A 151 22.66 -4.07 -5.77
C SER A 151 22.19 -5.48 -5.46
N VAL A 152 21.93 -5.72 -4.17
CA VAL A 152 21.27 -6.94 -3.66
C VAL A 152 20.11 -6.48 -2.79
N GLY A 153 18.99 -7.16 -2.87
CA GLY A 153 17.80 -6.80 -2.08
C GLY A 153 16.93 -8.01 -1.81
N TYR A 154 16.14 -7.87 -0.77
CA TYR A 154 15.12 -8.83 -0.36
C TYR A 154 13.80 -8.08 -0.15
N SER A 155 12.69 -8.69 -0.53
CA SER A 155 11.36 -8.15 -0.27
C SER A 155 10.39 -9.26 0.10
N MET A 156 9.41 -8.92 0.92
CA MET A 156 8.31 -9.79 1.32
C MET A 156 6.99 -9.02 1.28
N LEU A 157 5.92 -9.77 1.07
CA LEU A 157 4.54 -9.31 1.16
C LEU A 157 3.75 -10.43 1.82
N GLU A 158 2.97 -10.08 2.83
CA GLU A 158 2.06 -10.98 3.54
C GLU A 158 0.69 -10.33 3.64
N ALA A 159 -0.34 -11.09 3.35
CA ALA A 159 -1.73 -10.71 3.53
C ALA A 159 -2.37 -11.74 4.45
N ASP A 160 -2.94 -11.26 5.54
CA ASP A 160 -3.72 -12.10 6.46
C ASP A 160 -5.15 -12.17 5.95
N ASN A 161 -5.36 -13.10 5.03
CA ASN A 161 -6.67 -13.35 4.47
C ASN A 161 -7.28 -14.53 5.24
N ASP A 162 -8.06 -14.24 6.29
CA ASP A 162 -8.70 -15.26 7.09
C ASP A 162 -9.67 -16.09 6.20
N ILE A 163 -9.26 -17.32 5.91
CA ILE A 163 -10.03 -18.24 5.07
C ILE A 163 -11.40 -18.60 5.65
N THR A 164 -11.60 -18.41 6.96
CA THR A 164 -12.91 -18.62 7.60
C THR A 164 -13.91 -17.56 7.13
N LEU A 165 -13.45 -16.36 6.79
CA LEU A 165 -14.29 -15.28 6.26
C LEU A 165 -14.73 -15.57 4.81
N THR A 166 -13.88 -16.21 4.03
CA THR A 166 -14.18 -16.54 2.63
C THR A 166 -14.95 -17.85 2.45
N GLY A 167 -15.11 -18.65 3.50
CA GLY A 167 -15.77 -19.95 3.42
C GLY A 167 -15.01 -20.99 2.59
N THR A 168 -13.80 -20.70 2.16
CA THR A 168 -12.92 -21.64 1.44
C THR A 168 -11.89 -22.21 2.40
N GLY A 169 -12.12 -23.42 2.88
CA GLY A 169 -11.13 -24.25 3.56
C GLY A 169 -10.27 -24.99 2.54
#